data_a8acd60cb86651be78e15427c284e9c5
#
_entry.id   a8acd60cb86651be78e15427c284e9c5
#
_cell.length_a   1.000
_cell.length_b   1.000
_cell.length_c   1.000
_cell.angle_alpha   90.00
_cell.angle_beta   90.00
_cell.angle_gamma   90.00
#
_symmetry.space_group_name_H-M   'P 1'
#
loop_
_entity.id
_entity.type
_entity.pdbx_description
1 polymer ?
#
loop_
_entity_poly.entity_id
_entity_poly.type
_entity_poly.pdbx_seq_one_letter_code
_entity_poly.pdbx_strand_id
1 'polypeptide(L)'
;MEPTPPFMVGQRIRALREQQQLSLRALAERCGLSINAISQIERGESSPTVSSLHQLATALGVTIIDFFRQDEGRPVVFVAAGARLHIETHGVRMESLGLGLPYQQLEPFLVTVAAGAGSVAQPVTHEGEEFVHCLSGAFIYRIDQEQYSLTQGDSLLFDPARPHHFYNPTAAPAAFLLIIRANGMRSPAPQIHLTGSQPNTGPVTPQPTTGGEMTK
;
A
#
# COMPACT_ATOMS: atom_id res chain seq x y z
N MET A 1 24.23 22.86 -9.43
CA MET A 1 23.32 23.72 -8.65
C MET A 1 22.27 22.80 -8.07
N GLU A 2 22.24 22.59 -6.77
CA GLU A 2 21.20 21.76 -6.15
C GLU A 2 19.83 22.43 -6.31
N PRO A 3 18.77 21.68 -6.62
CA PRO A 3 17.43 22.23 -6.76
C PRO A 3 16.94 22.80 -5.43
N THR A 4 16.28 23.95 -5.47
CA THR A 4 15.73 24.59 -4.26
C THR A 4 14.54 23.79 -3.72
N PRO A 5 14.30 23.76 -2.38
CA PRO A 5 13.23 23.01 -1.77
C PRO A 5 11.82 23.21 -2.40
N PRO A 6 11.38 24.44 -2.77
CA PRO A 6 10.09 24.65 -3.44
C PRO A 6 9.98 23.97 -4.80
N PHE A 7 11.08 23.93 -5.57
CA PHE A 7 11.13 23.28 -6.87
C PHE A 7 10.95 21.75 -6.73
N MET A 8 11.59 21.16 -5.72
CA MET A 8 11.46 19.73 -5.43
C MET A 8 10.04 19.34 -5.02
N VAL A 9 9.40 20.12 -4.16
CA VAL A 9 8.00 19.92 -3.73
C VAL A 9 7.06 20.02 -4.93
N GLY A 10 7.23 21.02 -5.78
CA GLY A 10 6.42 21.23 -6.97
C GLY A 10 6.53 20.06 -7.97
N GLN A 11 7.76 19.61 -8.23
CA GLN A 11 7.99 18.43 -9.08
C GLN A 11 7.32 17.17 -8.50
N ARG A 12 7.37 17.00 -7.19
CA ARG A 12 6.75 15.87 -6.53
C ARG A 12 5.23 15.90 -6.65
N ILE A 13 4.60 17.06 -6.43
CA ILE A 13 3.16 17.24 -6.63
C ILE A 13 2.77 16.91 -8.08
N ARG A 14 3.53 17.42 -9.07
CA ARG A 14 3.30 17.14 -10.49
C ARG A 14 3.39 15.63 -10.77
N ALA A 15 4.42 14.96 -10.28
CA ALA A 15 4.63 13.54 -10.48
C ALA A 15 3.45 12.71 -9.91
N LEU A 16 2.97 13.04 -8.71
CA LEU A 16 1.82 12.38 -8.09
C LEU A 16 0.52 12.60 -8.88
N ARG A 17 0.32 13.83 -9.40
CA ARG A 17 -0.83 14.13 -10.26
C ARG A 17 -0.79 13.33 -11.55
N GLU A 18 0.36 13.31 -12.23
CA GLU A 18 0.54 12.58 -13.50
C GLU A 18 0.41 11.07 -13.32
N GLN A 19 0.90 10.53 -12.22
CA GLN A 19 0.72 9.12 -11.85
C GLN A 19 -0.78 8.74 -11.74
N GLN A 20 -1.59 9.64 -11.21
CA GLN A 20 -3.04 9.46 -11.13
C GLN A 20 -3.77 9.87 -12.41
N GLN A 21 -3.04 10.16 -13.48
CA GLN A 21 -3.58 10.61 -14.79
C GLN A 21 -4.50 11.84 -14.68
N LEU A 22 -4.30 12.68 -13.66
CA LEU A 22 -5.09 13.88 -13.45
C LEU A 22 -4.55 15.03 -14.30
N SER A 23 -5.44 15.73 -15.00
CA SER A 23 -5.11 17.03 -15.59
C SER A 23 -4.96 18.09 -14.50
N LEU A 24 -4.28 19.19 -14.78
CA LEU A 24 -4.23 20.34 -13.84
C LEU A 24 -5.63 20.82 -13.46
N ARG A 25 -6.56 20.81 -14.40
CA ARG A 25 -7.96 21.20 -14.17
C ARG A 25 -8.66 20.24 -13.22
N ALA A 26 -8.50 18.92 -13.41
CA ALA A 26 -9.10 17.92 -12.55
C ALA A 26 -8.56 18.02 -11.10
N LEU A 27 -7.25 18.26 -10.95
CA LEU A 27 -6.66 18.47 -9.62
C LEU A 27 -7.17 19.76 -8.98
N ALA A 28 -7.29 20.86 -9.75
CA ALA A 28 -7.83 22.12 -9.28
C ALA A 28 -9.27 21.99 -8.76
N GLU A 29 -10.13 21.28 -9.48
CA GLU A 29 -11.51 20.99 -9.09
C GLU A 29 -11.58 20.18 -7.81
N ARG A 30 -10.64 19.20 -7.59
CA ARG A 30 -10.60 18.37 -6.38
C ARG A 30 -10.07 19.11 -5.15
N CYS A 31 -9.07 19.98 -5.31
CA CYS A 31 -8.40 20.61 -4.17
C CYS A 31 -8.89 22.04 -3.89
N GLY A 32 -9.72 22.64 -4.76
CA GLY A 32 -10.23 24.00 -4.61
C GLY A 32 -9.20 25.12 -4.88
N LEU A 33 -8.03 24.80 -5.45
CA LEU A 33 -7.03 25.76 -5.88
C LEU A 33 -7.26 26.15 -7.35
N SER A 34 -6.77 27.33 -7.75
CA SER A 34 -6.81 27.72 -9.17
C SER A 34 -5.80 26.91 -9.99
N ILE A 35 -6.12 26.62 -11.24
CA ILE A 35 -5.22 25.94 -12.20
C ILE A 35 -3.86 26.64 -12.26
N ASN A 36 -3.87 27.99 -12.28
CA ASN A 36 -2.67 28.79 -12.34
C ASN A 36 -1.79 28.62 -11.08
N ALA A 37 -2.39 28.60 -9.89
CA ALA A 37 -1.68 28.39 -8.64
C ALA A 37 -0.98 27.02 -8.63
N ILE A 38 -1.69 25.94 -9.03
CA ILE A 38 -1.11 24.60 -9.09
C ILE A 38 0.02 24.57 -10.10
N SER A 39 -0.17 25.13 -11.28
CA SER A 39 0.84 25.20 -12.33
C SER A 39 2.11 25.94 -11.88
N GLN A 40 1.99 27.06 -11.17
CA GLN A 40 3.13 27.80 -10.62
C GLN A 40 3.85 27.00 -9.51
N ILE A 41 3.10 26.31 -8.66
CA ILE A 41 3.67 25.41 -7.64
C ILE A 41 4.45 24.27 -8.30
N GLU A 42 3.87 23.60 -9.29
CA GLU A 42 4.50 22.47 -10.00
C GLU A 42 5.79 22.89 -10.73
N ARG A 43 5.88 24.14 -11.20
CA ARG A 43 7.09 24.69 -11.82
C ARG A 43 8.10 25.26 -10.83
N GLY A 44 7.77 25.27 -9.53
CA GLY A 44 8.60 25.86 -8.48
C GLY A 44 8.67 27.40 -8.52
N GLU A 45 7.77 28.04 -9.26
CA GLU A 45 7.66 29.50 -9.39
C GLU A 45 6.96 30.14 -8.19
N SER A 46 6.22 29.33 -7.43
CA SER A 46 5.54 29.74 -6.21
C SER A 46 5.70 28.68 -5.14
N SER A 47 6.00 29.10 -3.91
CA SER A 47 6.01 28.20 -2.74
C SER A 47 4.58 28.01 -2.22
N PRO A 48 4.10 26.75 -2.10
CA PRO A 48 2.78 26.50 -1.54
C PRO A 48 2.74 26.83 -0.05
N THR A 49 1.61 27.35 0.42
CA THR A 49 1.32 27.49 1.86
C THR A 49 1.03 26.11 2.48
N VAL A 50 1.09 26.01 3.81
CA VAL A 50 0.70 24.76 4.52
C VAL A 50 -0.74 24.38 4.19
N SER A 51 -1.65 25.36 4.08
CA SER A 51 -3.03 25.12 3.68
C SER A 51 -3.14 24.55 2.26
N SER A 52 -2.39 25.12 1.31
CA SER A 52 -2.35 24.60 -0.06
C SER A 52 -1.76 23.18 -0.14
N LEU A 53 -0.72 22.89 0.64
CA LEU A 53 -0.16 21.54 0.75
C LEU A 53 -1.18 20.56 1.30
N HIS A 54 -1.94 20.95 2.32
CA HIS A 54 -2.99 20.08 2.89
C HIS A 54 -4.10 19.79 1.87
N GLN A 55 -4.56 20.81 1.13
CA GLN A 55 -5.57 20.66 0.09
C GLN A 55 -5.10 19.74 -1.03
N LEU A 56 -3.86 19.92 -1.49
CA LEU A 56 -3.23 19.07 -2.52
C LEU A 56 -3.05 17.62 -2.03
N ALA A 57 -2.58 17.45 -0.78
CA ALA A 57 -2.39 16.13 -0.19
C ALA A 57 -3.72 15.36 -0.11
N THR A 58 -4.77 16.02 0.38
CA THR A 58 -6.12 15.44 0.45
C THR A 58 -6.65 15.07 -0.94
N ALA A 59 -6.50 15.95 -1.92
CA ALA A 59 -6.98 15.72 -3.30
C ALA A 59 -6.22 14.60 -4.02
N LEU A 60 -4.95 14.37 -3.66
CA LEU A 60 -4.09 13.33 -4.20
C LEU A 60 -4.10 12.03 -3.35
N GLY A 61 -4.81 12.01 -2.22
CA GLY A 61 -4.85 10.84 -1.33
C GLY A 61 -3.50 10.50 -0.68
N VAL A 62 -2.66 11.52 -0.42
CA VAL A 62 -1.32 11.37 0.16
C VAL A 62 -1.18 12.19 1.43
N THR A 63 -0.06 12.05 2.16
CA THR A 63 0.28 12.90 3.28
C THR A 63 1.12 14.10 2.83
N ILE A 64 1.12 15.20 3.59
CA ILE A 64 1.99 16.35 3.31
C ILE A 64 3.47 15.94 3.27
N ILE A 65 3.88 14.98 4.11
CA ILE A 65 5.25 14.46 4.16
C ILE A 65 5.66 13.84 2.82
N ASP A 66 4.73 13.26 2.06
CA ASP A 66 5.02 12.64 0.76
C ASP A 66 5.49 13.65 -0.29
N PHE A 67 5.17 14.93 -0.13
CA PHE A 67 5.68 16.00 -0.99
C PHE A 67 7.14 16.35 -0.72
N PHE A 68 7.65 16.06 0.47
CA PHE A 68 9.03 16.31 0.88
C PHE A 68 9.92 15.08 0.78
N ARG A 69 9.35 13.92 0.46
CA ARG A 69 10.14 12.73 0.16
C ARG A 69 10.90 12.96 -1.14
N GLN A 70 12.21 13.01 -1.03
CA GLN A 70 13.07 12.84 -2.19
C GLN A 70 12.95 11.38 -2.58
N ASP A 71 12.36 11.13 -3.75
CA ASP A 71 12.50 9.84 -4.38
C ASP A 71 13.95 9.72 -4.87
N GLU A 72 14.89 9.53 -3.95
CA GLU A 72 16.15 8.88 -4.25
C GLU A 72 15.90 7.41 -4.61
N GLY A 73 14.75 7.14 -5.24
CA GLY A 73 14.40 5.85 -5.73
C GLY A 73 15.45 5.43 -6.75
N ARG A 74 16.25 4.46 -6.39
CA ARG A 74 17.17 3.84 -7.34
C ARG A 74 16.35 3.27 -8.48
N PRO A 75 16.71 3.51 -9.75
CA PRO A 75 15.99 2.94 -10.89
C PRO A 75 16.04 1.40 -10.91
N VAL A 76 16.88 0.81 -10.07
CA VAL A 76 17.04 -0.63 -9.91
C VAL A 76 17.10 -0.95 -8.42
N VAL A 77 16.27 -1.87 -7.98
CA VAL A 77 16.32 -2.45 -6.62
C VAL A 77 16.82 -3.89 -6.75
N PHE A 78 18.00 -4.15 -6.16
CA PHE A 78 18.55 -5.48 -6.02
C PHE A 78 18.47 -5.91 -4.56
N VAL A 79 17.80 -7.04 -4.29
CA VAL A 79 17.67 -7.62 -2.96
C VAL A 79 18.28 -9.01 -2.97
N ALA A 80 19.44 -9.17 -2.30
CA ALA A 80 20.04 -10.48 -2.11
C ALA A 80 19.17 -11.36 -1.21
N ALA A 81 19.17 -12.67 -1.44
CA ALA A 81 18.33 -13.62 -0.68
C ALA A 81 18.50 -13.52 0.83
N GLY A 82 19.74 -13.27 1.32
CA GLY A 82 20.04 -13.12 2.74
C GLY A 82 19.74 -11.73 3.34
N ALA A 83 19.31 -10.75 2.52
CA ALA A 83 19.08 -9.36 2.94
C ALA A 83 17.59 -8.94 2.83
N ARG A 84 16.69 -9.89 2.67
CA ARG A 84 15.26 -9.64 2.54
C ARG A 84 14.67 -9.13 3.85
N LEU A 85 13.95 -8.03 3.78
CA LEU A 85 13.07 -7.62 4.88
C LEU A 85 11.94 -8.64 5.00
N HIS A 86 11.63 -9.07 6.21
CA HIS A 86 10.60 -10.07 6.43
C HIS A 86 9.77 -9.78 7.67
N ILE A 87 8.57 -10.31 7.64
CA ILE A 87 7.65 -10.38 8.78
C ILE A 87 7.29 -11.85 8.96
N GLU A 88 7.23 -12.31 10.20
CA GLU A 88 6.84 -13.67 10.51
C GLU A 88 5.83 -13.69 11.67
N THR A 89 4.73 -14.40 11.47
CA THR A 89 3.68 -14.57 12.48
C THR A 89 2.88 -15.85 12.20
N HIS A 90 2.54 -16.58 13.28
CA HIS A 90 1.67 -17.77 13.22
C HIS A 90 2.06 -18.81 12.14
N GLY A 91 3.36 -19.00 11.91
CA GLY A 91 3.83 -19.96 10.91
C GLY A 91 3.75 -19.49 9.47
N VAL A 92 3.46 -18.20 9.24
CA VAL A 92 3.56 -17.53 7.95
C VAL A 92 4.73 -16.57 7.97
N ARG A 93 5.66 -16.72 7.03
CA ARG A 93 6.78 -15.81 6.79
C ARG A 93 6.61 -15.14 5.43
N MET A 94 6.62 -13.83 5.41
CA MET A 94 6.52 -13.01 4.21
C MET A 94 7.79 -12.19 4.06
N GLU A 95 8.50 -12.37 2.95
CA GLU A 95 9.77 -11.74 2.64
C GLU A 95 9.60 -10.80 1.44
N SER A 96 9.99 -9.53 1.57
CA SER A 96 9.99 -8.59 0.45
C SER A 96 11.08 -8.94 -0.57
N LEU A 97 10.68 -9.06 -1.85
CA LEU A 97 11.61 -9.32 -2.95
C LEU A 97 12.08 -8.04 -3.66
N GLY A 98 11.48 -6.89 -3.33
CA GLY A 98 11.91 -5.61 -3.88
C GLY A 98 10.98 -4.48 -3.47
N LEU A 99 11.49 -3.53 -2.71
CA LEU A 99 10.81 -2.28 -2.34
C LEU A 99 11.79 -1.12 -2.52
N GLY A 100 11.30 -0.02 -3.12
CA GLY A 100 12.09 1.22 -3.22
C GLY A 100 12.28 1.76 -4.63
N LEU A 101 11.57 1.23 -5.64
CA LEU A 101 11.48 1.90 -6.93
C LEU A 101 10.66 3.20 -6.79
N PRO A 102 11.02 4.26 -7.53
CA PRO A 102 10.15 5.42 -7.68
C PRO A 102 8.81 4.97 -8.24
N TYR A 103 7.71 5.42 -7.63
CA TYR A 103 6.34 5.11 -8.10
C TYR A 103 6.03 3.61 -8.21
N GLN A 104 6.66 2.78 -7.37
CA GLN A 104 6.46 1.35 -7.36
C GLN A 104 4.97 1.01 -7.14
N GLN A 105 4.40 0.25 -8.07
CA GLN A 105 3.03 -0.26 -7.98
C GLN A 105 3.00 -1.76 -7.68
N LEU A 106 4.06 -2.49 -8.05
CA LEU A 106 4.17 -3.92 -7.80
C LEU A 106 4.93 -4.17 -6.50
N GLU A 107 4.33 -4.91 -5.59
CA GLU A 107 4.94 -5.35 -4.34
C GLU A 107 5.13 -6.87 -4.37
N PRO A 108 6.31 -7.37 -4.76
CA PRO A 108 6.59 -8.80 -4.82
C PRO A 108 7.04 -9.34 -3.47
N PHE A 109 6.46 -10.45 -3.04
CA PHE A 109 6.80 -11.16 -1.80
C PHE A 109 7.03 -12.65 -2.07
N LEU A 110 7.98 -13.22 -1.33
CA LEU A 110 8.05 -14.66 -1.11
C LEU A 110 7.31 -14.98 0.19
N VAL A 111 6.30 -15.83 0.10
CA VAL A 111 5.52 -16.27 1.26
C VAL A 111 5.82 -17.73 1.52
N THR A 112 6.19 -18.06 2.76
CA THR A 112 6.36 -19.43 3.24
C THR A 112 5.33 -19.69 4.33
N VAL A 113 4.60 -20.81 4.19
CA VAL A 113 3.52 -21.19 5.11
C VAL A 113 3.86 -22.55 5.68
N ALA A 114 4.06 -22.62 6.99
CA ALA A 114 4.32 -23.87 7.69
C ALA A 114 3.12 -24.84 7.59
N ALA A 115 3.36 -26.10 7.87
CA ALA A 115 2.31 -27.11 7.96
C ALA A 115 1.21 -26.67 8.95
N GLY A 116 -0.06 -26.73 8.52
CA GLY A 116 -1.22 -26.33 9.32
C GLY A 116 -1.38 -24.82 9.56
N ALA A 117 -0.48 -23.98 9.03
CA ALA A 117 -0.52 -22.53 9.20
C ALA A 117 -1.32 -21.85 8.05
N GLY A 118 -1.58 -20.56 8.23
CA GLY A 118 -2.27 -19.74 7.23
C GLY A 118 -2.25 -18.26 7.57
N SER A 119 -2.76 -17.44 6.67
CA SER A 119 -3.04 -16.04 6.97
C SER A 119 -4.09 -15.94 8.08
N VAL A 120 -4.40 -14.73 8.50
CA VAL A 120 -5.35 -14.48 9.60
C VAL A 120 -6.67 -15.28 9.46
N ALA A 121 -7.31 -15.57 10.58
CA ALA A 121 -8.57 -16.32 10.61
C ALA A 121 -9.74 -15.59 9.93
N GLN A 122 -9.66 -14.28 9.79
CA GLN A 122 -10.65 -13.45 9.11
C GLN A 122 -10.18 -13.16 7.67
N PRO A 123 -11.05 -13.34 6.65
CA PRO A 123 -10.73 -12.93 5.28
C PRO A 123 -10.40 -11.44 5.20
N VAL A 124 -9.46 -11.09 4.35
CA VAL A 124 -9.03 -9.70 4.11
C VAL A 124 -9.55 -9.20 2.77
N THR A 125 -9.64 -7.88 2.63
CA THR A 125 -9.97 -7.21 1.36
C THR A 125 -9.05 -6.02 1.19
N HIS A 126 -8.64 -5.74 -0.04
CA HIS A 126 -7.91 -4.53 -0.40
C HIS A 126 -8.13 -4.18 -1.87
N GLU A 127 -7.75 -2.98 -2.28
CA GLU A 127 -7.80 -2.56 -3.67
C GLU A 127 -6.60 -3.06 -4.45
N GLY A 128 -6.75 -3.17 -5.78
CA GLY A 128 -5.68 -3.48 -6.70
C GLY A 128 -5.85 -4.79 -7.44
N GLU A 129 -4.74 -5.49 -7.65
CA GLU A 129 -4.69 -6.82 -8.27
C GLU A 129 -3.77 -7.69 -7.43
N GLU A 130 -4.09 -8.96 -7.30
CA GLU A 130 -3.26 -9.92 -6.58
C GLU A 130 -2.97 -11.14 -7.45
N PHE A 131 -1.68 -11.45 -7.59
CA PHE A 131 -1.18 -12.62 -8.30
C PHE A 131 -0.43 -13.53 -7.36
N VAL A 132 -0.75 -14.81 -7.41
CA VAL A 132 -0.14 -15.88 -6.62
C VAL A 132 0.41 -16.94 -7.56
N HIS A 133 1.64 -17.41 -7.30
CA HIS A 133 2.25 -18.52 -8.03
C HIS A 133 2.91 -19.49 -7.04
N CYS A 134 2.46 -20.75 -7.03
CA CYS A 134 2.99 -21.77 -6.14
C CYS A 134 4.38 -22.22 -6.58
N LEU A 135 5.38 -22.00 -5.72
CA LEU A 135 6.78 -22.39 -5.98
C LEU A 135 7.09 -23.79 -5.47
N SER A 136 6.50 -24.19 -4.33
CA SER A 136 6.71 -25.53 -3.76
C SER A 136 5.61 -25.87 -2.76
N GLY A 137 5.38 -27.17 -2.55
CA GLY A 137 4.35 -27.68 -1.66
C GLY A 137 2.95 -27.54 -2.24
N ALA A 138 1.97 -27.44 -1.35
CA ALA A 138 0.57 -27.23 -1.70
C ALA A 138 -0.10 -26.39 -0.62
N PHE A 139 -1.04 -25.54 -1.01
CA PHE A 139 -1.83 -24.71 -0.10
C PHE A 139 -3.18 -24.38 -0.73
N ILE A 140 -4.08 -23.84 0.06
CA ILE A 140 -5.41 -23.46 -0.36
C ILE A 140 -5.53 -21.95 -0.29
N TYR A 141 -6.04 -21.35 -1.36
CA TYR A 141 -6.50 -19.96 -1.40
C TYR A 141 -8.04 -19.96 -1.42
N ARG A 142 -8.65 -19.24 -0.50
CA ARG A 142 -10.10 -19.07 -0.47
C ARG A 142 -10.45 -17.64 -0.86
N ILE A 143 -11.37 -17.49 -1.83
CA ILE A 143 -11.87 -16.21 -2.31
C ILE A 143 -13.40 -16.29 -2.25
N ASP A 144 -14.04 -15.45 -1.44
CA ASP A 144 -15.46 -15.56 -1.08
C ASP A 144 -15.80 -16.97 -0.57
N GLN A 145 -16.67 -17.69 -1.29
CA GLN A 145 -17.08 -19.05 -0.97
C GLN A 145 -16.31 -20.13 -1.76
N GLU A 146 -15.47 -19.70 -2.72
CA GLU A 146 -14.73 -20.61 -3.57
C GLU A 146 -13.36 -20.95 -2.98
N GLN A 147 -12.90 -22.17 -3.23
CA GLN A 147 -11.64 -22.68 -2.73
C GLN A 147 -10.78 -23.15 -3.91
N TYR A 148 -9.57 -22.65 -3.98
CA TYR A 148 -8.58 -22.97 -4.99
C TYR A 148 -7.41 -23.72 -4.32
N SER A 149 -7.22 -24.99 -4.69
CA SER A 149 -6.08 -25.77 -4.23
C SER A 149 -4.93 -25.57 -5.22
N LEU A 150 -3.84 -24.97 -4.75
CA LEU A 150 -2.66 -24.72 -5.57
C LEU A 150 -1.55 -25.69 -5.19
N THR A 151 -0.95 -26.28 -6.21
CA THR A 151 0.26 -27.11 -6.15
C THR A 151 1.37 -26.45 -6.96
N GLN A 152 2.58 -26.98 -6.85
CA GLN A 152 3.74 -26.42 -7.55
C GLN A 152 3.46 -26.18 -9.05
N GLY A 153 3.67 -24.94 -9.49
CA GLY A 153 3.45 -24.47 -10.86
C GLY A 153 2.10 -23.83 -11.12
N ASP A 154 1.12 -24.00 -10.21
CA ASP A 154 -0.20 -23.38 -10.36
C ASP A 154 -0.14 -21.88 -10.07
N SER A 155 -1.03 -21.14 -10.72
CA SER A 155 -1.15 -19.67 -10.55
C SER A 155 -2.59 -19.26 -10.38
N LEU A 156 -2.80 -18.16 -9.64
CA LEU A 156 -4.08 -17.52 -9.40
C LEU A 156 -3.92 -16.01 -9.56
N LEU A 157 -4.82 -15.38 -10.31
CA LEU A 157 -4.93 -13.94 -10.45
C LEU A 157 -6.37 -13.54 -10.16
N PHE A 158 -6.59 -12.58 -9.27
CA PHE A 158 -7.93 -12.18 -8.87
C PHE A 158 -8.01 -10.71 -8.42
N ASP A 159 -9.24 -10.21 -8.30
CA ASP A 159 -9.57 -8.92 -7.70
C ASP A 159 -9.64 -9.08 -6.17
N PRO A 160 -8.68 -8.51 -5.41
CA PRO A 160 -8.60 -8.64 -3.97
C PRO A 160 -9.63 -7.77 -3.20
N ALA A 161 -10.51 -7.03 -3.87
CA ALA A 161 -11.70 -6.44 -3.25
C ALA A 161 -12.68 -7.54 -2.76
N ARG A 162 -12.53 -8.77 -3.27
CA ARG A 162 -13.24 -9.96 -2.77
C ARG A 162 -12.57 -10.48 -1.50
N PRO A 163 -13.33 -10.84 -0.44
CA PRO A 163 -12.80 -11.41 0.78
C PRO A 163 -11.96 -12.66 0.51
N HIS A 164 -10.72 -12.68 0.96
CA HIS A 164 -9.78 -13.76 0.67
C HIS A 164 -8.84 -14.06 1.83
N HIS A 165 -8.34 -15.29 1.86
CA HIS A 165 -7.30 -15.76 2.77
C HIS A 165 -6.66 -17.06 2.23
N PHE A 166 -5.52 -17.42 2.77
CA PHE A 166 -4.85 -18.67 2.42
C PHE A 166 -4.48 -19.50 3.66
N TYR A 167 -4.36 -20.81 3.47
CA TYR A 167 -3.88 -21.72 4.52
C TYR A 167 -3.26 -22.98 3.90
N ASN A 168 -2.37 -23.58 4.66
CA ASN A 168 -1.70 -24.83 4.28
C ASN A 168 -2.25 -26.00 5.12
N PRO A 169 -3.17 -26.82 4.58
CA PRO A 169 -3.72 -27.97 5.31
C PRO A 169 -2.79 -29.18 5.33
N THR A 170 -1.63 -29.10 4.66
CA THR A 170 -0.73 -30.26 4.49
C THR A 170 0.23 -30.42 5.68
N ALA A 171 0.91 -31.55 5.74
CA ALA A 171 1.92 -31.83 6.78
C ALA A 171 3.32 -31.27 6.42
N ALA A 172 3.48 -30.65 5.26
CA ALA A 172 4.75 -30.07 4.79
C ALA A 172 4.59 -28.55 4.54
N PRO A 173 5.66 -27.76 4.66
CA PRO A 173 5.59 -26.34 4.33
C PRO A 173 5.32 -26.13 2.83
N ALA A 174 4.69 -25.00 2.53
CA ALA A 174 4.48 -24.53 1.15
C ALA A 174 5.13 -23.15 0.98
N ALA A 175 5.53 -22.82 -0.25
CA ALA A 175 6.05 -21.51 -0.61
C ALA A 175 5.44 -21.03 -1.92
N PHE A 176 5.14 -19.74 -2.00
CA PHE A 176 4.59 -19.11 -3.19
C PHE A 176 5.09 -17.67 -3.36
N LEU A 177 5.09 -17.23 -4.61
CA LEU A 177 5.26 -15.84 -4.98
C LEU A 177 3.90 -15.14 -4.85
N LEU A 178 3.87 -14.06 -4.10
CA LEU A 178 2.73 -13.16 -3.99
C LEU A 178 3.12 -11.81 -4.60
N ILE A 179 2.37 -11.35 -5.59
CA ILE A 179 2.55 -10.01 -6.17
C ILE A 179 1.26 -9.23 -5.95
N ILE A 180 1.38 -8.13 -5.24
CA ILE A 180 0.28 -7.20 -5.01
C ILE A 180 0.53 -5.96 -5.86
N ARG A 181 -0.45 -5.56 -6.66
CA ARG A 181 -0.48 -4.27 -7.33
C ARG A 181 -1.43 -3.36 -6.57
N ALA A 182 -0.89 -2.35 -5.93
CA ALA A 182 -1.68 -1.36 -5.22
C ALA A 182 -2.22 -0.27 -6.16
N ASN A 183 -3.48 0.12 -5.98
CA ASN A 183 -4.02 1.34 -6.57
C ASN A 183 -3.66 2.51 -5.65
N GLY A 184 -2.50 3.14 -5.87
CA GLY A 184 -2.01 4.25 -5.05
C GLY A 184 -0.65 3.98 -4.41
N MET A 185 -0.16 4.92 -3.58
CA MET A 185 1.12 4.77 -2.90
C MET A 185 0.99 3.82 -1.70
N ARG A 186 1.63 2.66 -1.79
CA ARG A 186 1.75 1.59 -0.78
C ARG A 186 0.41 1.00 -0.30
N SER A 187 0.16 -0.21 -0.73
CA SER A 187 -0.90 -1.03 -0.18
C SER A 187 -0.58 -1.45 1.26
N PRO A 188 -1.52 -1.37 2.20
CA PRO A 188 -1.40 -2.02 3.50
C PRO A 188 -1.56 -3.55 3.41
N ALA A 189 -1.84 -4.07 2.20
CA ALA A 189 -2.19 -5.46 1.96
C ALA A 189 -1.26 -6.50 2.62
N PRO A 190 0.09 -6.37 2.59
CA PRO A 190 0.95 -7.33 3.25
C PRO A 190 0.73 -7.42 4.77
N GLN A 191 0.45 -6.28 5.41
CA GLN A 191 0.15 -6.26 6.85
C GLN A 191 -1.24 -6.83 7.16
N ILE A 192 -2.22 -6.56 6.30
CA ILE A 192 -3.60 -7.05 6.44
C ILE A 192 -3.61 -8.59 6.40
N HIS A 193 -2.88 -9.23 5.50
CA HIS A 193 -2.76 -10.68 5.41
C HIS A 193 -2.20 -11.33 6.69
N LEU A 194 -1.38 -10.61 7.45
CA LEU A 194 -0.74 -11.13 8.66
C LEU A 194 -1.45 -10.73 9.95
N THR A 195 -2.10 -9.58 9.99
CA THR A 195 -2.68 -9.02 11.23
C THR A 195 -4.20 -8.97 11.25
N GLY A 196 -4.86 -9.07 10.10
CA GLY A 196 -6.32 -8.95 9.97
C GLY A 196 -6.89 -7.55 10.27
N SER A 197 -6.03 -6.57 10.49
CA SER A 197 -6.44 -5.21 10.85
C SER A 197 -6.18 -4.26 9.69
N GLN A 198 -7.22 -3.61 9.20
CA GLN A 198 -7.03 -2.43 8.35
C GLN A 198 -6.45 -1.29 9.20
N PRO A 199 -5.51 -0.49 8.67
CA PRO A 199 -5.10 0.72 9.35
C PRO A 199 -6.34 1.61 9.54
N ASN A 200 -6.60 2.01 10.77
CA ASN A 200 -7.75 2.85 11.14
C ASN A 200 -7.61 4.24 10.48
N THR A 201 -8.28 4.44 9.35
CA THR A 201 -8.35 5.72 8.64
C THR A 201 -9.58 6.56 9.02
N GLY A 202 -10.29 6.16 10.09
CA GLY A 202 -11.46 6.90 10.58
C GLY A 202 -11.08 8.13 11.42
N PRO A 203 -11.82 9.26 11.30
CA PRO A 203 -11.63 10.39 12.18
C PRO A 203 -11.96 10.01 13.63
N VAL A 204 -11.03 10.28 14.52
CA VAL A 204 -11.24 10.17 15.97
C VAL A 204 -12.31 11.19 16.36
N THR A 205 -13.53 10.75 16.57
CA THR A 205 -14.60 11.57 17.15
C THR A 205 -14.30 11.67 18.66
N PRO A 206 -14.10 12.86 19.23
CA PRO A 206 -13.92 12.99 20.67
C PRO A 206 -15.21 12.58 21.38
N GLN A 207 -15.12 11.63 22.29
CA GLN A 207 -16.24 11.29 23.17
C GLN A 207 -16.52 12.45 24.12
N PRO A 208 -17.80 12.82 24.35
CA PRO A 208 -18.14 13.82 25.35
C PRO A 208 -17.80 13.29 26.73
N THR A 209 -17.00 14.05 27.47
CA THR A 209 -16.76 13.84 28.90
C THR A 209 -18.07 14.04 29.66
N THR A 210 -18.65 12.97 30.16
CA THR A 210 -19.74 13.02 31.11
C THR A 210 -19.21 13.59 32.44
N GLY A 211 -19.60 14.83 32.73
CA GLY A 211 -19.35 15.45 34.00
C GLY A 211 -20.08 14.70 35.13
N GLY A 212 -19.32 14.27 36.12
CA GLY A 212 -19.88 13.72 37.34
C GLY A 212 -20.58 14.80 38.16
N GLU A 213 -21.85 14.64 38.35
CA GLU A 213 -22.60 15.37 39.38
C GLU A 213 -22.16 14.89 40.74
N MET A 214 -21.62 15.83 41.53
CA MET A 214 -21.51 15.69 42.98
C MET A 214 -22.88 15.97 43.57
N THR A 215 -23.46 15.00 44.21
CA THR A 215 -24.59 15.18 45.13
C THR A 215 -24.11 15.01 46.57
N LYS A 216 -24.62 15.91 47.40
CA LYS A 216 -24.41 16.08 48.84
C LYS A 216 -24.31 14.82 49.71
#